data_114ff899bf15bc9bc4e26a9672ca3c9a
#
_entry.id   114ff899bf15bc9bc4e26a9672ca3c9a
#
_cell.length_a   1.000
_cell.length_b   1.000
_cell.length_c   1.000
_cell.angle_alpha   90.00
_cell.angle_beta   90.00
_cell.angle_gamma   90.00
#
_symmetry.space_group_name_H-M   'P 1'
#
loop_
_entity.id
_entity.type
_entity.pdbx_description
1 polymer ?
#
loop_
_entity_poly.entity_id
_entity_poly.type
_entity_poly.pdbx_seq_one_letter_code
_entity_poly.pdbx_strand_id
1 'polypeptide(L)'
;LRSVFPEPSHMGNYAAILLPVLWFYLLNDSRDKRFKFVLGTGYSLFIFMIFLTQARTAYAMFLGITMLMVAGLLMLDWRRYFKIVIMILSISLGIFFLSVRFINYIDNIGISKDIIEPPKISAVEVVDKNLGSLAGEDKRSNGSRYALLKAHFRMGMESPLLGKGTYLNDSYTKDYFEFAEKENPGVKMWIGNQNKFGILKYPIGAMNEYVERFSANGLMGLSAFLFPFGWILYKLIWLIKKKKCREYVCLLIAVIAALVVGANDSLSVVYGLWLLLGLSYAVVLGQGSDG
;
A
#
# COMPACT_ATOMS: atom_id res chain seq x y z
N LEU A 1 -1.25 17.28 6.45
CA LEU A 1 0.04 17.27 5.74
C LEU A 1 -0.20 16.75 4.31
N ARG A 2 -0.21 17.66 3.33
CA ARG A 2 -0.11 17.27 1.92
C ARG A 2 1.38 17.12 1.63
N SER A 3 1.84 15.88 1.41
CA SER A 3 3.19 15.60 0.95
C SER A 3 3.27 15.73 -0.59
N VAL A 4 4.34 15.25 -1.17
CA VAL A 4 4.51 15.10 -2.63
C VAL A 4 3.42 14.22 -3.25
N PHE A 5 2.67 13.50 -2.43
CA PHE A 5 1.58 12.63 -2.85
C PHE A 5 0.23 13.36 -2.80
N PRO A 6 -0.64 13.19 -3.80
CA PRO A 6 -1.95 13.84 -3.86
C PRO A 6 -2.88 13.41 -2.70
N GLU A 7 -2.71 12.18 -2.20
CA GLU A 7 -3.43 11.65 -1.03
C GLU A 7 -2.49 11.06 0.00
N PRO A 8 -2.78 11.20 1.31
CA PRO A 8 -1.97 10.57 2.37
C PRO A 8 -1.86 9.04 2.27
N SER A 9 -2.90 8.38 1.73
CA SER A 9 -2.92 6.93 1.51
C SER A 9 -1.83 6.45 0.55
N HIS A 10 -1.52 7.23 -0.49
CA HIS A 10 -0.45 6.87 -1.44
C HIS A 10 0.92 6.82 -0.77
N MET A 11 1.18 7.71 0.19
CA MET A 11 2.41 7.64 0.98
C MET A 11 2.49 6.34 1.78
N GLY A 12 1.37 5.92 2.40
CA GLY A 12 1.29 4.66 3.12
C GLY A 12 1.54 3.45 2.22
N ASN A 13 0.98 3.45 1.03
CA ASN A 13 1.18 2.40 0.04
C ASN A 13 2.65 2.32 -0.43
N TYR A 14 3.27 3.48 -0.66
CA TYR A 14 4.69 3.55 -1.02
C TYR A 14 5.58 3.03 0.11
N ALA A 15 5.26 3.43 1.33
CA ALA A 15 5.95 2.99 2.52
C ALA A 15 5.89 1.47 2.70
N ALA A 16 4.73 0.87 2.46
CA ALA A 16 4.53 -0.56 2.58
C ALA A 16 5.48 -1.38 1.70
N ILE A 17 5.70 -0.92 0.47
CA ILE A 17 6.61 -1.57 -0.49
C ILE A 17 8.08 -1.40 -0.06
N LEU A 18 8.44 -0.25 0.49
CA LEU A 18 9.82 0.06 0.85
C LEU A 18 10.26 -0.52 2.20
N LEU A 19 9.35 -0.73 3.15
CA LEU A 19 9.67 -1.25 4.48
C LEU A 19 10.49 -2.56 4.45
N PRO A 20 10.12 -3.60 3.72
CA PRO A 20 10.90 -4.84 3.66
C PRO A 20 12.30 -4.62 3.08
N VAL A 21 12.46 -3.69 2.14
CA VAL A 21 13.76 -3.35 1.54
C VAL A 21 14.64 -2.64 2.57
N LEU A 22 14.09 -1.73 3.37
CA LEU A 22 14.81 -1.08 4.47
C LEU A 22 15.25 -2.11 5.53
N TRP A 23 14.36 -3.05 5.88
CA TRP A 23 14.72 -4.14 6.79
C TRP A 23 15.87 -5.00 6.24
N PHE A 24 15.83 -5.34 4.96
CA PHE A 24 16.93 -6.06 4.32
C PHE A 24 18.29 -5.39 4.55
N TYR A 25 18.37 -4.07 4.32
CA TYR A 25 19.60 -3.33 4.52
C TYR A 25 20.01 -3.18 5.99
N LEU A 26 19.05 -2.97 6.89
CA LEU A 26 19.29 -2.88 8.34
C LEU A 26 19.81 -4.19 8.92
N LEU A 27 19.31 -5.32 8.41
CA LEU A 27 19.69 -6.64 8.87
C LEU A 27 21.00 -7.14 8.23
N ASN A 28 21.54 -6.46 7.23
CA ASN A 28 22.76 -6.88 6.56
C ASN A 28 23.99 -6.61 7.42
N ASP A 29 24.68 -7.69 7.86
CA ASP A 29 25.82 -7.63 8.78
C ASP A 29 27.09 -7.04 8.14
N SER A 30 27.22 -7.11 6.79
CA SER A 30 28.38 -6.64 6.05
C SER A 30 28.45 -5.10 5.90
N ARG A 31 27.40 -4.37 6.30
CA ARG A 31 27.36 -2.91 6.13
C ARG A 31 27.99 -2.17 7.30
N ASP A 32 28.63 -1.05 6.98
CA ASP A 32 29.24 -0.15 7.96
C ASP A 32 28.20 0.36 8.99
N LYS A 33 28.66 0.57 10.22
CA LYS A 33 27.83 1.08 11.33
C LYS A 33 27.22 2.46 11.01
N ARG A 34 27.96 3.34 10.32
CA ARG A 34 27.48 4.66 9.88
C ARG A 34 26.31 4.52 8.91
N PHE A 35 26.44 3.62 7.95
CA PHE A 35 25.38 3.35 6.99
C PHE A 35 24.13 2.80 7.68
N LYS A 36 24.27 1.86 8.62
CA LYS A 36 23.15 1.34 9.43
C LYS A 36 22.48 2.42 10.27
N PHE A 37 23.26 3.36 10.83
CA PHE A 37 22.70 4.49 11.57
C PHE A 37 21.86 5.40 10.68
N VAL A 38 22.34 5.77 9.50
CA VAL A 38 21.60 6.58 8.52
C VAL A 38 20.32 5.87 8.10
N LEU A 39 20.38 4.56 7.79
CA LEU A 39 19.21 3.77 7.43
C LEU A 39 18.22 3.65 8.60
N GLY A 40 18.71 3.46 9.82
CA GLY A 40 17.86 3.40 11.02
C GLY A 40 17.13 4.72 11.27
N THR A 41 17.81 5.84 11.09
CA THR A 41 17.20 7.17 11.14
C THR A 41 16.16 7.34 10.03
N GLY A 42 16.49 6.97 8.80
CA GLY A 42 15.58 7.00 7.67
C GLY A 42 14.34 6.11 7.91
N TYR A 43 14.53 4.90 8.43
CA TYR A 43 13.45 3.99 8.83
C TYR A 43 12.53 4.63 9.89
N SER A 44 13.13 5.25 10.91
CA SER A 44 12.37 5.91 11.99
C SER A 44 11.54 7.09 11.48
N LEU A 45 12.14 7.94 10.64
CA LEU A 45 11.45 9.05 9.99
C LEU A 45 10.32 8.55 9.08
N PHE A 46 10.55 7.47 8.37
CA PHE A 46 9.58 6.90 7.46
C PHE A 46 8.35 6.34 8.20
N ILE A 47 8.56 5.61 9.30
CA ILE A 47 7.47 5.16 10.18
C ILE A 47 6.73 6.36 10.80
N PHE A 48 7.45 7.37 11.25
CA PHE A 48 6.86 8.60 11.79
C PHE A 48 5.93 9.25 10.77
N MET A 49 6.38 9.37 9.51
CA MET A 49 5.55 9.91 8.43
C MET A 49 4.32 9.03 8.16
N ILE A 50 4.44 7.69 8.18
CA ILE A 50 3.28 6.79 8.03
C ILE A 50 2.21 7.12 9.08
N PHE A 51 2.61 7.24 10.35
CA PHE A 51 1.67 7.53 11.43
C PHE A 51 1.07 8.94 11.34
N LEU A 52 1.82 9.93 10.84
CA LEU A 52 1.32 11.28 10.61
C LEU A 52 0.27 11.37 9.48
N THR A 53 0.25 10.43 8.55
CA THR A 53 -0.76 10.42 7.47
C THR A 53 -2.18 10.22 7.99
N GLN A 54 -2.35 9.57 9.15
CA GLN A 54 -3.63 9.11 9.69
C GLN A 54 -4.49 8.34 8.66
N ALA A 55 -3.83 7.71 7.67
CA ALA A 55 -4.50 6.95 6.65
C ALA A 55 -4.69 5.49 7.10
N ARG A 56 -5.96 5.00 7.09
CA ARG A 56 -6.31 3.62 7.50
C ARG A 56 -5.49 2.57 6.76
N THR A 57 -5.38 2.73 5.45
CA THR A 57 -4.63 1.82 4.59
C THR A 57 -3.16 1.78 4.96
N ALA A 58 -2.55 2.93 5.27
CA ALA A 58 -1.16 3.03 5.69
C ALA A 58 -0.89 2.26 7.00
N TYR A 59 -1.79 2.39 7.98
CA TYR A 59 -1.69 1.65 9.25
C TYR A 59 -1.86 0.15 9.05
N ALA A 60 -2.88 -0.27 8.28
CA ALA A 60 -3.13 -1.68 8.00
C ALA A 60 -1.95 -2.33 7.24
N MET A 61 -1.42 -1.64 6.24
CA MET A 61 -0.28 -2.10 5.47
C MET A 61 0.99 -2.19 6.32
N PHE A 62 1.27 -1.16 7.14
CA PHE A 62 2.41 -1.18 8.06
C PHE A 62 2.34 -2.38 9.00
N LEU A 63 1.19 -2.62 9.65
CA LEU A 63 1.01 -3.74 10.57
C LEU A 63 1.12 -5.08 9.84
N GLY A 64 0.41 -5.26 8.73
CA GLY A 64 0.41 -6.51 7.97
C GLY A 64 1.81 -6.88 7.47
N ILE A 65 2.54 -5.92 6.91
CA ILE A 65 3.90 -6.15 6.42
C ILE A 65 4.87 -6.42 7.57
N THR A 66 4.76 -5.67 8.67
CA THR A 66 5.58 -5.89 9.86
C THR A 66 5.34 -7.30 10.40
N MET A 67 4.10 -7.76 10.49
CA MET A 67 3.77 -9.14 10.91
C MET A 67 4.37 -10.18 9.97
N LEU A 68 4.26 -9.99 8.66
CA LEU A 68 4.85 -10.90 7.66
C LEU A 68 6.38 -10.94 7.76
N MET A 69 7.02 -9.78 7.95
CA MET A 69 8.48 -9.69 8.14
C MET A 69 8.92 -10.41 9.41
N VAL A 70 8.23 -10.17 10.52
CA VAL A 70 8.49 -10.85 11.80
C VAL A 70 8.34 -12.36 11.62
N ALA A 71 7.22 -12.82 11.10
CA ALA A 71 6.97 -14.24 10.87
C ALA A 71 8.04 -14.86 9.96
N GLY A 72 8.34 -14.24 8.82
CA GLY A 72 9.32 -14.74 7.86
C GLY A 72 10.74 -14.83 8.43
N LEU A 73 11.19 -13.84 9.20
CA LEU A 73 12.50 -13.84 9.84
C LEU A 73 12.59 -14.89 10.97
N LEU A 74 11.56 -14.99 11.80
CA LEU A 74 11.51 -15.96 12.88
C LEU A 74 11.43 -17.40 12.37
N MET A 75 10.77 -17.64 11.23
CA MET A 75 10.76 -18.95 10.57
C MET A 75 12.12 -19.33 9.97
N LEU A 76 12.96 -18.38 9.59
CA LEU A 76 14.32 -18.65 9.11
C LEU A 76 15.24 -19.04 10.24
N ASP A 77 15.33 -18.25 11.30
CA ASP A 77 16.16 -18.51 12.47
C ASP A 77 15.65 -17.70 13.67
N TRP A 78 14.83 -18.33 14.52
CA TRP A 78 14.27 -17.74 15.74
C TRP A 78 15.35 -17.14 16.65
N ARG A 79 16.43 -17.90 16.92
CA ARG A 79 17.44 -17.50 17.92
C ARG A 79 18.19 -16.24 17.48
N ARG A 80 18.47 -16.15 16.18
CA ARG A 80 19.22 -15.03 15.61
C ARG A 80 18.39 -13.76 15.52
N TYR A 81 17.14 -13.86 15.07
CA TYR A 81 16.33 -12.67 14.72
C TYR A 81 15.45 -12.16 15.86
N PHE A 82 15.19 -12.94 16.89
CA PHE A 82 14.28 -12.58 17.98
C PHE A 82 14.62 -11.24 18.64
N LYS A 83 15.89 -11.04 19.04
CA LYS A 83 16.34 -9.78 19.68
C LYS A 83 16.18 -8.58 18.76
N ILE A 84 16.51 -8.74 17.47
CA ILE A 84 16.43 -7.69 16.46
C ILE A 84 14.97 -7.33 16.21
N VAL A 85 14.10 -8.32 16.10
CA VAL A 85 12.65 -8.12 15.93
C VAL A 85 12.08 -7.34 17.11
N ILE A 86 12.37 -7.72 18.35
CA ILE A 86 11.92 -6.98 19.53
C ILE A 86 12.42 -5.53 19.49
N MET A 87 13.67 -5.31 19.16
CA MET A 87 14.24 -3.96 19.06
C MET A 87 13.48 -3.11 18.02
N ILE A 88 13.24 -3.64 16.83
CA ILE A 88 12.54 -2.90 15.77
C ILE A 88 11.08 -2.62 16.17
N LEU A 89 10.39 -3.59 16.77
CA LEU A 89 9.01 -3.41 17.25
C LEU A 89 8.95 -2.37 18.36
N SER A 90 9.90 -2.36 19.29
CA SER A 90 9.98 -1.37 20.37
C SER A 90 10.22 0.05 19.82
N ILE A 91 11.11 0.19 18.85
CA ILE A 91 11.36 1.46 18.15
C ILE A 91 10.07 1.93 17.43
N SER A 92 9.41 1.03 16.70
CA SER A 92 8.17 1.36 15.97
C SER A 92 7.05 1.80 16.92
N LEU A 93 6.92 1.15 18.07
CA LEU A 93 5.95 1.52 19.10
C LEU A 93 6.29 2.88 19.73
N GLY A 94 7.56 3.14 20.02
CA GLY A 94 8.01 4.44 20.53
C GLY A 94 7.71 5.57 19.55
N ILE A 95 7.95 5.34 18.26
CA ILE A 95 7.65 6.31 17.19
C ILE A 95 6.14 6.53 17.06
N PHE A 96 5.32 5.50 17.21
CA PHE A 96 3.86 5.63 17.22
C PHE A 96 3.40 6.59 18.32
N PHE A 97 3.84 6.39 19.56
CA PHE A 97 3.48 7.29 20.68
C PHE A 97 4.01 8.72 20.46
N LEU A 98 5.21 8.86 19.90
CA LEU A 98 5.75 10.17 19.55
C LEU A 98 4.89 10.86 18.48
N SER A 99 4.43 10.12 17.48
CA SER A 99 3.55 10.64 16.43
C SER A 99 2.20 11.12 16.99
N VAL A 100 1.60 10.35 17.90
CA VAL A 100 0.35 10.75 18.58
C VAL A 100 0.54 12.05 19.38
N ARG A 101 1.65 12.17 20.12
CA ARG A 101 1.97 13.41 20.85
C ARG A 101 2.20 14.59 19.92
N PHE A 102 2.86 14.37 18.81
CA PHE A 102 3.11 15.41 17.82
C PHE A 102 1.83 15.88 17.14
N ILE A 103 0.90 14.98 16.81
CA ILE A 103 -0.43 15.32 16.28
C ILE A 103 -1.16 16.23 17.28
N ASN A 104 -1.26 15.81 18.56
CA ASN A 104 -1.90 16.60 19.59
C ASN A 104 -1.24 17.99 19.79
N TYR A 105 0.08 18.07 19.64
CA TYR A 105 0.80 19.34 19.71
C TYR A 105 0.45 20.29 18.56
N ILE A 106 0.40 19.76 17.33
CA ILE A 106 0.03 20.54 16.13
C ILE A 106 -1.42 21.02 16.21
N ASP A 107 -2.34 20.14 16.65
CA ASP A 107 -3.75 20.50 16.80
C ASP A 107 -3.93 21.63 17.84
N ASN A 108 -3.15 21.62 18.90
CA ASN A 108 -3.17 22.71 19.92
C ASN A 108 -2.61 24.04 19.39
N ILE A 109 -1.64 24.04 18.46
CA ILE A 109 -1.08 25.27 17.87
C ILE A 109 -2.03 25.86 16.82
N GLY A 110 -2.72 24.99 16.05
CA GLY A 110 -3.55 25.39 14.92
C GLY A 110 -4.89 26.03 15.30
N ILE A 111 -5.26 26.01 16.58
CA ILE A 111 -6.54 26.51 17.04
C ILE A 111 -6.34 27.95 17.59
N SER A 112 -7.02 28.88 16.94
CA SER A 112 -7.17 30.25 17.45
C SER A 112 -7.76 30.21 18.87
N LYS A 113 -7.26 31.06 19.77
CA LYS A 113 -7.55 31.09 21.22
C LYS A 113 -9.03 31.18 21.62
N ASP A 114 -9.93 31.30 20.66
CA ASP A 114 -11.37 31.53 20.88
C ASP A 114 -12.25 30.26 20.74
N ILE A 115 -11.66 29.08 20.52
CA ILE A 115 -12.41 27.82 20.35
C ILE A 115 -12.03 26.86 21.49
N ILE A 116 -13.04 26.26 22.07
CA ILE A 116 -12.99 25.17 23.09
C ILE A 116 -11.77 24.26 22.86
N GLU A 117 -11.00 23.98 23.92
CA GLU A 117 -9.85 23.06 23.85
C GLU A 117 -10.18 21.80 23.01
N PRO A 118 -9.40 21.53 21.97
CA PRO A 118 -9.67 20.35 21.15
C PRO A 118 -9.53 19.09 22.01
N PRO A 119 -10.39 18.10 21.84
CA PRO A 119 -10.29 16.86 22.58
C PRO A 119 -8.93 16.22 22.31
N LYS A 120 -8.15 15.95 23.37
CA LYS A 120 -6.87 15.24 23.25
C LYS A 120 -7.13 13.85 22.69
N ILE A 121 -6.63 13.57 21.50
CA ILE A 121 -6.77 12.27 20.85
C ILE A 121 -5.86 11.27 21.59
N SER A 122 -6.44 10.19 22.11
CA SER A 122 -5.69 9.10 22.73
C SER A 122 -5.11 8.15 21.66
N ALA A 123 -4.06 7.40 22.02
CA ALA A 123 -3.50 6.38 21.13
C ALA A 123 -4.55 5.32 20.72
N VAL A 124 -5.47 4.99 21.65
CA VAL A 124 -6.57 4.03 21.39
C VAL A 124 -7.54 4.60 20.36
N GLU A 125 -7.92 5.86 20.47
CA GLU A 125 -8.80 6.52 19.48
C GLU A 125 -8.16 6.61 18.10
N VAL A 126 -6.84 6.85 18.00
CA VAL A 126 -6.12 6.83 16.72
C VAL A 126 -6.19 5.44 16.09
N VAL A 127 -5.99 4.38 16.88
CA VAL A 127 -6.08 3.00 16.41
C VAL A 127 -7.52 2.66 16.00
N ASP A 128 -8.51 2.94 16.84
CA ASP A 128 -9.91 2.63 16.54
C ASP A 128 -10.41 3.40 15.30
N LYS A 129 -10.12 4.69 15.23
CA LYS A 129 -10.48 5.52 14.07
C LYS A 129 -9.86 5.00 12.76
N ASN A 130 -8.65 4.48 12.80
CA ASN A 130 -7.93 4.04 11.58
C ASN A 130 -8.09 2.56 11.28
N LEU A 131 -8.08 1.67 12.26
CA LEU A 131 -8.22 0.23 12.05
C LEU A 131 -9.66 -0.24 12.23
N GLY A 132 -10.38 0.22 13.25
CA GLY A 132 -11.79 -0.14 13.47
C GLY A 132 -12.72 0.31 12.33
N SER A 133 -12.32 1.34 11.57
CA SER A 133 -13.08 1.80 10.40
C SER A 133 -12.74 1.07 9.08
N LEU A 134 -11.88 0.07 9.07
CA LEU A 134 -11.59 -0.74 7.88
C LEU A 134 -12.76 -1.68 7.54
N ALA A 135 -13.47 -2.17 8.54
CA ALA A 135 -14.64 -3.02 8.38
C ALA A 135 -15.93 -2.20 8.34
N GLY A 136 -16.82 -2.52 7.40
CA GLY A 136 -18.14 -1.92 7.25
C GLY A 136 -18.31 -1.06 6.00
N GLU A 137 -19.37 -1.34 5.24
CA GLU A 137 -19.68 -0.68 3.97
C GLU A 137 -20.04 0.80 4.17
N ASP A 138 -20.69 1.13 5.29
CA ASP A 138 -21.21 2.47 5.58
C ASP A 138 -20.16 3.45 6.13
N LYS A 139 -18.94 2.97 6.39
CA LYS A 139 -17.88 3.80 6.99
C LYS A 139 -17.04 4.52 5.95
N ARG A 140 -17.07 5.87 5.98
CA ARG A 140 -16.30 6.77 5.11
C ARG A 140 -16.58 6.51 3.62
N SER A 141 -15.53 6.22 2.83
CA SER A 141 -15.60 6.03 1.38
C SER A 141 -15.69 4.55 0.94
N ASN A 142 -15.94 3.61 1.85
CA ASN A 142 -15.95 2.18 1.52
C ASN A 142 -17.06 1.85 0.49
N GLY A 143 -18.28 2.36 0.70
CA GLY A 143 -19.40 2.13 -0.20
C GLY A 143 -19.14 2.65 -1.62
N SER A 144 -18.54 3.84 -1.76
CA SER A 144 -18.22 4.39 -3.09
C SER A 144 -17.10 3.59 -3.79
N ARG A 145 -16.07 3.15 -3.05
CA ARG A 145 -15.01 2.28 -3.62
C ARG A 145 -15.56 0.93 -4.07
N TYR A 146 -16.48 0.36 -3.29
CA TYR A 146 -17.13 -0.90 -3.65
C TYR A 146 -18.02 -0.75 -4.89
N ALA A 147 -18.74 0.36 -5.02
CA ALA A 147 -19.49 0.69 -6.23
C ALA A 147 -18.57 0.81 -7.45
N LEU A 148 -17.41 1.49 -7.33
CA LEU A 148 -16.40 1.54 -8.40
C LEU A 148 -15.92 0.15 -8.82
N LEU A 149 -15.57 -0.68 -7.84
CA LEU A 149 -15.11 -2.04 -8.10
C LEU A 149 -16.15 -2.86 -8.87
N LYS A 150 -17.43 -2.78 -8.47
CA LYS A 150 -18.54 -3.45 -9.17
C LYS A 150 -18.72 -2.91 -10.59
N ALA A 151 -18.72 -1.58 -10.77
CA ALA A 151 -18.90 -0.95 -12.07
C ALA A 151 -17.83 -1.40 -13.07
N HIS A 152 -16.57 -1.34 -12.67
CA HIS A 152 -15.44 -1.82 -13.51
C HIS A 152 -15.48 -3.32 -13.75
N PHE A 153 -15.89 -4.13 -12.75
CA PHE A 153 -16.05 -5.56 -12.93
C PHE A 153 -17.14 -5.88 -13.96
N ARG A 154 -18.32 -5.22 -13.88
CA ARG A 154 -19.41 -5.38 -14.89
C ARG A 154 -18.91 -5.02 -16.28
N MET A 155 -18.17 -3.92 -16.40
CA MET A 155 -17.56 -3.48 -17.65
C MET A 155 -16.62 -4.54 -18.24
N GLY A 156 -15.76 -5.14 -17.40
CA GLY A 156 -14.88 -6.22 -17.82
C GLY A 156 -15.64 -7.47 -18.27
N MET A 157 -16.78 -7.77 -17.62
CA MET A 157 -17.62 -8.93 -18.00
C MET A 157 -18.30 -8.77 -19.38
N GLU A 158 -18.46 -7.57 -19.89
CA GLU A 158 -18.95 -7.37 -21.26
C GLU A 158 -17.89 -7.71 -22.35
N SER A 159 -16.60 -7.60 -22.01
CA SER A 159 -15.51 -7.96 -22.90
C SER A 159 -14.40 -8.69 -22.13
N PRO A 160 -14.66 -9.94 -21.67
CA PRO A 160 -13.83 -10.59 -20.67
C PRO A 160 -12.43 -10.95 -21.14
N LEU A 161 -12.22 -11.12 -22.44
CA LEU A 161 -10.89 -11.47 -22.98
C LEU A 161 -9.99 -10.26 -23.24
N LEU A 162 -10.54 -9.20 -23.85
CA LEU A 162 -9.76 -8.05 -24.35
C LEU A 162 -10.02 -6.76 -23.57
N GLY A 163 -11.10 -6.68 -22.80
CA GLY A 163 -11.52 -5.47 -22.09
C GLY A 163 -12.08 -4.39 -23.01
N LYS A 164 -12.27 -3.19 -22.48
CA LYS A 164 -12.85 -2.03 -23.19
C LYS A 164 -11.79 -1.05 -23.72
N GLY A 165 -10.54 -1.27 -23.42
CA GLY A 165 -9.43 -0.37 -23.75
C GLY A 165 -8.98 0.50 -22.57
N THR A 166 -7.68 0.71 -22.46
CA THR A 166 -7.06 1.54 -21.41
C THR A 166 -7.55 2.99 -21.56
N TYR A 167 -7.91 3.63 -20.45
CA TYR A 167 -8.55 4.96 -20.34
C TYR A 167 -10.01 5.04 -20.85
N LEU A 168 -10.44 4.18 -21.77
CA LEU A 168 -11.84 4.14 -22.18
C LEU A 168 -12.72 3.59 -21.06
N ASN A 169 -12.23 2.55 -20.36
CA ASN A 169 -12.90 2.02 -19.16
C ASN A 169 -13.24 3.15 -18.17
N ASP A 170 -12.26 3.99 -17.78
CA ASP A 170 -12.45 5.06 -16.80
C ASP A 170 -13.38 6.18 -17.31
N SER A 171 -13.41 6.39 -18.61
CA SER A 171 -14.26 7.39 -19.24
C SER A 171 -15.74 7.03 -19.20
N TYR A 172 -16.06 5.75 -19.32
CA TYR A 172 -17.45 5.24 -19.36
C TYR A 172 -17.92 4.60 -18.05
N THR A 173 -17.15 4.64 -16.98
CA THR A 173 -17.51 4.03 -15.68
C THR A 173 -18.86 4.46 -15.15
N LYS A 174 -19.27 5.72 -15.38
CA LYS A 174 -20.58 6.24 -14.93
C LYS A 174 -21.78 5.45 -15.46
N ASP A 175 -21.65 4.82 -16.65
CA ASP A 175 -22.73 4.10 -17.31
C ASP A 175 -22.93 2.70 -16.69
N TYR A 176 -21.94 2.22 -15.94
CA TYR A 176 -21.92 0.91 -15.29
C TYR A 176 -22.33 0.93 -13.81
N PHE A 177 -22.58 2.12 -13.24
CA PHE A 177 -23.17 2.20 -11.90
C PHE A 177 -24.66 1.83 -11.94
N GLU A 178 -25.08 0.94 -11.03
CA GLU A 178 -26.51 0.69 -10.79
C GLU A 178 -27.20 1.89 -10.16
N PHE A 179 -28.54 1.91 -10.22
CA PHE A 179 -29.33 3.01 -9.67
C PHE A 179 -29.03 3.24 -8.18
N ALA A 180 -28.99 2.16 -7.37
CA ALA A 180 -28.69 2.24 -5.94
C ALA A 180 -27.28 2.76 -5.67
N GLU A 181 -26.31 2.41 -6.52
CA GLU A 181 -24.92 2.88 -6.38
C GLU A 181 -24.78 4.36 -6.70
N LYS A 182 -25.59 4.87 -7.68
CA LYS A 182 -25.64 6.29 -8.03
C LYS A 182 -26.17 7.17 -6.90
N GLU A 183 -26.91 6.62 -5.94
CA GLU A 183 -27.37 7.34 -4.74
C GLU A 183 -26.25 7.58 -3.72
N ASN A 184 -25.12 6.86 -3.79
CA ASN A 184 -24.00 7.07 -2.90
C ASN A 184 -23.37 8.45 -3.10
N PRO A 185 -23.16 9.25 -2.03
CA PRO A 185 -22.63 10.61 -2.14
C PRO A 185 -21.28 10.72 -2.89
N GLY A 186 -20.38 9.75 -2.70
CA GLY A 186 -19.10 9.72 -3.40
C GLY A 186 -19.27 9.48 -4.89
N VAL A 187 -20.16 8.55 -5.28
CA VAL A 187 -20.47 8.27 -6.69
C VAL A 187 -21.14 9.48 -7.35
N LYS A 188 -22.12 10.12 -6.67
CA LYS A 188 -22.76 11.37 -7.14
C LYS A 188 -21.72 12.46 -7.40
N MET A 189 -20.77 12.62 -6.50
CA MET A 189 -19.69 13.61 -6.66
C MET A 189 -18.83 13.30 -7.90
N TRP A 190 -18.42 12.06 -8.11
CA TRP A 190 -17.61 11.68 -9.28
C TRP A 190 -18.36 11.87 -10.59
N ILE A 191 -19.61 11.42 -10.67
CA ILE A 191 -20.48 11.62 -11.85
C ILE A 191 -20.68 13.13 -12.10
N GLY A 192 -20.96 13.90 -11.05
CA GLY A 192 -21.12 15.37 -11.14
C GLY A 192 -19.85 16.04 -11.67
N ASN A 193 -18.68 15.65 -11.18
CA ASN A 193 -17.41 16.18 -11.68
C ASN A 193 -17.16 15.77 -13.13
N GLN A 194 -17.43 14.52 -13.51
CA GLN A 194 -17.27 14.06 -14.90
C GLN A 194 -18.22 14.80 -15.84
N ASN A 195 -19.47 15.05 -15.44
CA ASN A 195 -20.42 15.82 -16.22
C ASN A 195 -20.00 17.31 -16.36
N LYS A 196 -19.41 17.89 -15.30
CA LYS A 196 -18.94 19.28 -15.29
C LYS A 196 -17.66 19.49 -16.11
N PHE A 197 -16.69 18.60 -15.97
CA PHE A 197 -15.35 18.78 -16.56
C PHE A 197 -15.15 17.97 -17.85
N GLY A 198 -16.06 17.06 -18.17
CA GLY A 198 -15.98 16.14 -19.32
C GLY A 198 -15.27 14.81 -18.98
N ILE A 199 -15.64 13.78 -19.73
CA ILE A 199 -15.20 12.40 -19.52
C ILE A 199 -13.69 12.20 -19.62
N LEU A 200 -13.02 12.96 -20.50
CA LEU A 200 -11.57 12.88 -20.67
C LEU A 200 -10.79 13.66 -19.61
N LYS A 201 -11.38 14.71 -19.04
CA LYS A 201 -10.74 15.52 -17.99
C LYS A 201 -10.95 14.98 -16.59
N TYR A 202 -12.00 14.22 -16.39
CA TYR A 202 -12.33 13.60 -15.10
C TYR A 202 -12.69 12.12 -15.27
N PRO A 203 -11.70 11.27 -15.59
CA PRO A 203 -11.91 9.83 -15.66
C PRO A 203 -12.22 9.28 -14.25
N ILE A 204 -13.04 8.23 -14.16
CA ILE A 204 -13.42 7.59 -12.88
C ILE A 204 -12.76 6.21 -12.86
N GLY A 205 -11.53 6.13 -12.34
CA GLY A 205 -10.75 4.91 -12.25
C GLY A 205 -11.20 3.96 -11.14
N ALA A 206 -10.86 2.67 -11.26
CA ALA A 206 -11.32 1.61 -10.36
C ALA A 206 -10.82 1.71 -8.91
N MET A 207 -9.73 2.42 -8.64
CA MET A 207 -9.00 2.41 -7.36
C MET A 207 -8.63 0.97 -6.92
N ASN A 208 -8.43 0.09 -7.90
CA ASN A 208 -8.01 -1.29 -7.74
C ASN A 208 -7.37 -1.73 -9.05
N GLU A 209 -6.06 -2.00 -9.05
CA GLU A 209 -5.30 -2.31 -10.25
C GLU A 209 -5.83 -3.54 -11.00
N TYR A 210 -6.27 -4.56 -10.27
CA TYR A 210 -6.69 -5.83 -10.90
C TYR A 210 -8.00 -5.68 -11.67
N VAL A 211 -8.97 -5.01 -11.05
CA VAL A 211 -10.28 -4.77 -11.67
C VAL A 211 -10.15 -3.74 -12.79
N GLU A 212 -9.27 -2.75 -12.62
CA GLU A 212 -8.94 -1.78 -13.67
C GLU A 212 -8.31 -2.47 -14.88
N ARG A 213 -7.31 -3.35 -14.67
CA ARG A 213 -6.73 -4.16 -15.76
C ARG A 213 -7.72 -5.09 -16.42
N PHE A 214 -8.60 -5.70 -15.61
CA PHE A 214 -9.64 -6.56 -16.16
C PHE A 214 -10.65 -5.77 -17.01
N SER A 215 -11.12 -4.61 -16.55
CA SER A 215 -12.02 -3.78 -17.33
C SER A 215 -11.38 -3.18 -18.59
N ALA A 216 -10.11 -2.79 -18.49
CA ALA A 216 -9.37 -2.16 -19.58
C ALA A 216 -8.86 -3.16 -20.63
N ASN A 217 -8.27 -4.28 -20.20
CA ASN A 217 -7.50 -5.19 -21.05
C ASN A 217 -7.97 -6.66 -20.98
N GLY A 218 -9.07 -6.93 -20.26
CA GLY A 218 -9.62 -8.28 -20.08
C GLY A 218 -8.68 -9.22 -19.31
N LEU A 219 -9.00 -10.49 -19.37
CA LEU A 219 -8.19 -11.56 -18.76
C LEU A 219 -6.79 -11.65 -19.37
N MET A 220 -6.63 -11.35 -20.67
CA MET A 220 -5.32 -11.38 -21.31
C MET A 220 -4.39 -10.31 -20.71
N GLY A 221 -4.85 -9.07 -20.58
CA GLY A 221 -4.04 -8.02 -20.00
C GLY A 221 -3.79 -8.21 -18.49
N LEU A 222 -4.79 -8.67 -17.76
CA LEU A 222 -4.63 -9.00 -16.33
C LEU A 222 -3.62 -10.13 -16.13
N SER A 223 -3.68 -11.20 -16.96
CA SER A 223 -2.73 -12.31 -16.88
C SER A 223 -1.31 -11.87 -17.24
N ALA A 224 -1.15 -11.06 -18.30
CA ALA A 224 0.14 -10.50 -18.68
C ALA A 224 0.73 -9.61 -17.58
N PHE A 225 -0.12 -8.82 -16.89
CA PHE A 225 0.30 -8.00 -15.75
C PHE A 225 0.74 -8.85 -14.55
N LEU A 226 0.00 -9.91 -14.20
CA LEU A 226 0.29 -10.77 -13.05
C LEU A 226 1.43 -11.75 -13.28
N PHE A 227 1.72 -12.12 -14.52
CA PHE A 227 2.73 -13.11 -14.86
C PHE A 227 4.12 -12.83 -14.26
N PRO A 228 4.73 -11.62 -14.41
CA PRO A 228 6.04 -11.34 -13.85
C PRO A 228 6.06 -11.43 -12.32
N PHE A 229 4.99 -11.04 -11.63
CA PHE A 229 4.87 -11.19 -10.18
C PHE A 229 4.84 -12.67 -9.79
N GLY A 230 3.99 -13.47 -10.45
CA GLY A 230 3.89 -14.91 -10.19
C GLY A 230 5.22 -15.64 -10.40
N TRP A 231 5.92 -15.30 -11.47
CA TRP A 231 7.24 -15.86 -11.77
C TRP A 231 8.29 -15.48 -10.70
N ILE A 232 8.35 -14.21 -10.31
CA ILE A 232 9.26 -13.72 -9.25
C ILE A 232 8.94 -14.39 -7.91
N LEU A 233 7.67 -14.45 -7.51
CA LEU A 233 7.25 -15.12 -6.28
C LEU A 233 7.67 -16.59 -6.26
N TYR A 234 7.41 -17.31 -7.35
CA TYR A 234 7.82 -18.71 -7.50
C TYR A 234 9.33 -18.88 -7.31
N LYS A 235 10.13 -18.07 -7.99
CA LYS A 235 11.59 -18.12 -7.90
C LYS A 235 12.12 -17.74 -6.52
N LEU A 236 11.57 -16.70 -5.89
CA LEU A 236 11.96 -16.30 -4.53
C LEU A 236 11.63 -17.38 -3.50
N ILE A 237 10.45 -18.02 -3.58
CA ILE A 237 10.09 -19.14 -2.71
C ILE A 237 11.07 -20.32 -2.89
N TRP A 238 11.41 -20.65 -4.15
CA TRP A 238 12.38 -21.69 -4.45
C TRP A 238 13.77 -21.37 -3.85
N LEU A 239 14.25 -20.12 -4.02
CA LEU A 239 15.52 -19.66 -3.47
C LEU A 239 15.54 -19.69 -1.92
N ILE A 240 14.45 -19.30 -1.27
CA ILE A 240 14.30 -19.36 0.19
C ILE A 240 14.44 -20.81 0.68
N LYS A 241 13.77 -21.75 0.00
CA LYS A 241 13.85 -23.18 0.35
C LYS A 241 15.27 -23.73 0.18
N LYS A 242 15.98 -23.32 -0.89
CA LYS A 242 17.32 -23.81 -1.22
C LYS A 242 18.42 -23.17 -0.37
N LYS A 243 18.39 -21.85 -0.20
CA LYS A 243 19.50 -21.06 0.38
C LYS A 243 19.21 -20.53 1.79
N LYS A 244 17.96 -20.58 2.26
CA LYS A 244 17.50 -20.04 3.58
C LYS A 244 18.02 -18.62 3.87
N CYS A 245 18.04 -17.76 2.84
CA CYS A 245 18.62 -16.43 2.91
C CYS A 245 17.53 -15.40 3.20
N ARG A 246 17.79 -14.48 4.14
CA ARG A 246 16.85 -13.43 4.57
C ARG A 246 16.52 -12.42 3.46
N GLU A 247 17.47 -12.19 2.56
CA GLU A 247 17.34 -11.29 1.44
C GLU A 247 16.13 -11.66 0.56
N TYR A 248 15.97 -12.95 0.31
CA TYR A 248 14.84 -13.45 -0.49
C TYR A 248 13.50 -13.32 0.25
N VAL A 249 13.51 -13.46 1.59
CA VAL A 249 12.31 -13.24 2.41
C VAL A 249 11.88 -11.78 2.35
N CYS A 250 12.83 -10.85 2.50
CA CYS A 250 12.52 -9.42 2.40
C CYS A 250 11.95 -9.04 1.03
N LEU A 251 12.56 -9.53 -0.06
CA LEU A 251 12.07 -9.30 -1.41
C LEU A 251 10.71 -9.96 -1.66
N LEU A 252 10.51 -11.20 -1.19
CA LEU A 252 9.24 -11.89 -1.28
C LEU A 252 8.11 -11.06 -0.64
N ILE A 253 8.35 -10.57 0.58
CA ILE A 253 7.36 -9.77 1.32
C ILE A 253 7.14 -8.42 0.63
N ALA A 254 8.17 -7.79 0.07
CA ALA A 254 8.02 -6.55 -0.69
C ALA A 254 7.15 -6.76 -1.95
N VAL A 255 7.32 -7.87 -2.66
CA VAL A 255 6.48 -8.21 -3.83
C VAL A 255 5.04 -8.51 -3.40
N ILE A 256 4.84 -9.25 -2.30
CA ILE A 256 3.50 -9.48 -1.74
C ILE A 256 2.86 -8.16 -1.33
N ALA A 257 3.61 -7.26 -0.67
CA ALA A 257 3.13 -5.94 -0.28
C ALA A 257 2.67 -5.13 -1.49
N ALA A 258 3.44 -5.15 -2.57
CA ALA A 258 3.06 -4.48 -3.81
C ALA A 258 1.74 -5.04 -4.38
N LEU A 259 1.56 -6.36 -4.39
CA LEU A 259 0.31 -6.98 -4.83
C LEU A 259 -0.89 -6.59 -3.93
N VAL A 260 -0.69 -6.53 -2.61
CA VAL A 260 -1.76 -6.09 -1.68
C VAL A 260 -2.10 -4.62 -1.89
N VAL A 261 -1.10 -3.77 -2.15
CA VAL A 261 -1.34 -2.35 -2.52
C VAL A 261 -2.22 -2.26 -3.76
N GLY A 262 -1.98 -3.09 -4.78
CA GLY A 262 -2.78 -3.12 -6.01
C GLY A 262 -4.26 -3.43 -5.80
N ALA A 263 -4.62 -4.10 -4.71
CA ALA A 263 -6.03 -4.32 -4.36
C ALA A 263 -6.75 -3.06 -3.85
N ASN A 264 -6.00 -2.01 -3.47
CA ASN A 264 -6.56 -0.78 -2.89
C ASN A 264 -6.19 0.49 -3.66
N ASP A 265 -5.34 0.37 -4.68
CA ASP A 265 -4.82 1.53 -5.42
C ASP A 265 -4.31 1.12 -6.80
N SER A 266 -4.03 2.10 -7.64
CA SER A 266 -3.44 1.92 -8.97
C SER A 266 -1.92 1.78 -8.84
N LEU A 267 -1.39 0.57 -9.05
CA LEU A 267 0.05 0.28 -8.95
C LEU A 267 0.86 0.88 -10.09
N SER A 268 0.25 1.09 -11.23
CA SER A 268 0.92 1.58 -12.45
C SER A 268 1.58 2.94 -12.26
N VAL A 269 1.07 3.77 -11.34
CA VAL A 269 1.63 5.09 -11.00
C VAL A 269 2.68 5.04 -9.89
N VAL A 270 2.91 3.87 -9.29
CA VAL A 270 3.90 3.70 -8.20
C VAL A 270 5.25 3.33 -8.80
N TYR A 271 6.11 4.31 -9.06
CA TYR A 271 7.46 4.08 -9.62
C TYR A 271 8.29 3.07 -8.84
N GLY A 272 8.15 3.04 -7.51
CA GLY A 272 8.81 2.08 -6.62
C GLY A 272 8.49 0.61 -6.95
N LEU A 273 7.32 0.33 -7.53
CA LEU A 273 6.96 -1.00 -7.99
C LEU A 273 7.90 -1.51 -9.09
N TRP A 274 8.14 -0.68 -10.10
CA TRP A 274 8.98 -1.06 -11.24
C TRP A 274 10.43 -1.26 -10.82
N LEU A 275 10.93 -0.43 -9.90
CA LEU A 275 12.24 -0.61 -9.29
C LEU A 275 12.32 -1.90 -8.47
N LEU A 276 11.30 -2.22 -7.69
CA LEU A 276 11.22 -3.46 -6.92
C LEU A 276 11.22 -4.68 -7.83
N LEU A 277 10.41 -4.67 -8.90
CA LEU A 277 10.38 -5.76 -9.88
C LEU A 277 11.72 -5.92 -10.57
N GLY A 278 12.35 -4.83 -11.01
CA GLY A 278 13.68 -4.86 -11.61
C GLY A 278 14.75 -5.42 -10.67
N LEU A 279 14.76 -4.98 -9.41
CA LEU A 279 15.66 -5.49 -8.38
C LEU A 279 15.42 -6.98 -8.11
N SER A 280 14.17 -7.38 -7.95
CA SER A 280 13.79 -8.78 -7.67
C SER A 280 14.19 -9.68 -8.85
N TYR A 281 13.97 -9.21 -10.07
CA TYR A 281 14.36 -9.91 -11.29
C TYR A 281 15.88 -10.08 -11.38
N ALA A 282 16.65 -9.01 -11.15
CA ALA A 282 18.11 -9.04 -11.17
C ALA A 282 18.68 -10.01 -10.11
N VAL A 283 18.13 -10.01 -8.90
CA VAL A 283 18.53 -10.95 -7.83
C VAL A 283 18.23 -12.40 -8.22
N VAL A 284 17.08 -12.65 -8.82
CA VAL A 284 16.67 -14.01 -9.24
C VAL A 284 17.52 -14.53 -10.39
N LEU A 285 17.85 -13.70 -11.40
CA LEU A 285 18.68 -14.09 -12.53
C LEU A 285 20.15 -14.25 -12.16
N GLY A 286 20.71 -13.35 -11.36
CA GLY A 286 22.10 -13.41 -10.91
C GLY A 286 22.47 -14.69 -10.17
N GLN A 287 21.47 -15.42 -9.66
CA GLN A 287 21.67 -16.72 -9.01
C GLN A 287 21.59 -17.92 -9.97
N GLY A 288 21.21 -17.70 -11.22
CA GLY A 288 21.18 -18.75 -12.26
C GLY A 288 22.51 -18.96 -12.97
N SER A 289 23.49 -18.06 -12.80
CA SER A 289 24.81 -18.13 -13.43
C SER A 289 25.84 -18.95 -12.64
N ASP A 290 25.51 -19.35 -11.40
CA ASP A 290 26.43 -20.09 -10.52
C ASP A 290 26.08 -21.61 -10.43
N GLY A 291 25.34 -22.13 -11.41
CA GLY A 291 24.90 -23.55 -11.42
C GLY A 291 25.38 -24.35 -12.61
#